data_81dbe28506e1cf3282f35ff7e2d3ae5f
#
_entry.id   81dbe28506e1cf3282f35ff7e2d3ae5f
#
_cell.length_a   1.000
_cell.length_b   1.000
_cell.length_c   1.000
_cell.angle_alpha   90.00
_cell.angle_beta   90.00
_cell.angle_gamma   90.00
#
_symmetry.space_group_name_H-M   'P 1'
#
loop_
_entity.id
_entity.type
_entity.pdbx_description
1 polymer ?
#
loop_
_entity_poly.entity_id
_entity_poly.type
_entity_poly.pdbx_seq_one_letter_code
_entity_poly.pdbx_strand_id
1 'polypeptide(L)'
;ILRDWSSDVCSSDLGIAMVRLLKPLEYYRKKYGDVFWGMNKLYLLMEKQHNRGQEGAGMASVKLNARPGEEYIFRERAEGTGAIQDIFSAVHRAITECRRIEPEVPDEELPFIGEMYMGHLRYSTTGRSGISYLHPFLRRNNWRSRNLSLAGNFNLTNVDEILQYIVERGQHPRHNADTFIILEQLGYLLDYEVEHLYRRFKAEGLAGQAMNDAIEENIDIEHILQEASARWDGGYVITGLLGSGDLFAFRDPHGIRPAFYYARDRKSVV
;
A
#
# COMPACT_ATOMS: atom_id res chain seq x y z
N ILE A 1 -8.77 22.53 14.70
CA ILE A 1 -9.86 23.35 14.16
C ILE A 1 -10.39 22.63 12.91
N LEU A 2 -11.53 21.96 13.09
CA LEU A 2 -12.31 21.45 11.98
C LEU A 2 -13.07 22.66 11.38
N ARG A 3 -12.66 23.12 10.22
CA ARG A 3 -13.48 24.05 9.43
C ARG A 3 -14.27 23.22 8.41
N ASP A 4 -15.59 23.39 8.45
CA ASP A 4 -16.50 23.00 7.40
C ASP A 4 -16.02 23.57 6.06
N TRP A 5 -15.72 22.70 5.13
CA TRP A 5 -15.53 23.04 3.72
C TRP A 5 -16.67 22.40 2.94
N SER A 6 -17.79 23.11 2.94
CA SER A 6 -18.82 22.93 1.92
C SER A 6 -18.53 23.90 0.80
N SER A 7 -17.94 23.46 -0.29
CA SER A 7 -18.13 24.09 -1.60
C SER A 7 -17.62 23.18 -2.71
N ASP A 8 -18.49 22.96 -3.63
CA ASP A 8 -18.40 22.35 -4.93
C ASP A 8 -17.03 22.44 -5.62
N VAL A 9 -16.26 21.37 -5.56
CA VAL A 9 -15.21 21.12 -6.54
C VAL A 9 -15.16 19.62 -6.83
N CYS A 10 -15.57 19.30 -8.03
CA CYS A 10 -15.32 18.10 -8.83
C CYS A 10 -15.04 16.80 -8.07
N SER A 11 -16.02 15.96 -8.05
CA SER A 11 -16.20 14.69 -7.39
C SER A 11 -15.29 13.58 -7.91
N SER A 12 -14.07 13.46 -7.41
CA SER A 12 -13.33 12.21 -7.39
C SER A 12 -12.74 12.00 -6.00
N ASP A 13 -13.62 11.94 -5.00
CA ASP A 13 -13.23 11.82 -3.61
C ASP A 13 -13.03 10.37 -3.23
N LEU A 14 -11.84 9.86 -3.52
CA LEU A 14 -11.36 8.59 -2.99
C LEU A 14 -10.77 8.81 -1.59
N GLY A 15 -11.09 7.91 -0.64
CA GLY A 15 -10.48 7.90 0.68
C GLY A 15 -9.20 7.05 0.68
N ILE A 16 -8.14 7.56 1.29
CA ILE A 16 -6.90 6.80 1.51
C ILE A 16 -6.53 6.92 2.98
N ALA A 17 -6.10 5.82 3.58
CA ALA A 17 -5.60 5.77 4.94
C ALA A 17 -4.33 4.92 5.00
N MET A 18 -3.37 5.35 5.82
CA MET A 18 -2.16 4.58 6.09
C MET A 18 -1.82 4.62 7.57
N VAL A 19 -1.29 3.51 8.07
CA VAL A 19 -0.78 3.38 9.45
C VAL A 19 0.56 2.67 9.42
N ARG A 20 1.57 3.28 10.05
CA ARG A 20 2.88 2.68 10.28
C ARG A 20 3.11 2.55 11.79
N LEU A 21 3.32 1.33 12.25
CA LEU A 21 3.75 1.04 13.61
C LEU A 21 5.29 1.11 13.67
N LEU A 22 5.84 2.01 14.49
CA LEU A 22 7.29 2.18 14.62
C LEU A 22 7.88 1.44 15.82
N LYS A 23 7.07 0.65 16.50
CA LYS A 23 7.47 -0.23 17.58
C LYS A 23 7.10 -1.67 17.21
N PRO A 24 7.80 -2.68 17.75
CA PRO A 24 7.40 -4.07 17.59
C PRO A 24 5.96 -4.31 18.06
N LEU A 25 5.25 -5.27 17.47
CA LEU A 25 3.86 -5.61 17.83
C LEU A 25 3.71 -5.92 19.33
N GLU A 26 4.73 -6.54 19.95
CA GLU A 26 4.75 -6.79 21.38
C GLU A 26 4.59 -5.53 22.22
N TYR A 27 5.14 -4.39 21.80
CA TYR A 27 4.95 -3.11 22.49
C TYR A 27 3.47 -2.72 22.52
N TYR A 28 2.76 -2.88 21.41
CA TYR A 28 1.33 -2.54 21.31
C TYR A 28 0.49 -3.50 22.13
N ARG A 29 0.81 -4.80 22.11
CA ARG A 29 0.18 -5.80 22.96
C ARG A 29 0.31 -5.45 24.45
N LYS A 30 1.50 -5.12 24.92
CA LYS A 30 1.74 -4.72 26.31
C LYS A 30 1.02 -3.44 26.69
N LYS A 31 0.94 -2.46 25.79
CA LYS A 31 0.39 -1.14 26.08
C LYS A 31 -1.12 -1.07 25.93
N TYR A 32 -1.70 -1.79 24.97
CA TYR A 32 -3.12 -1.66 24.58
C TYR A 32 -3.90 -2.96 24.78
N GLY A 33 -3.24 -4.06 25.18
CA GLY A 33 -3.87 -5.33 25.48
C GLY A 33 -3.94 -6.32 24.32
N ASP A 34 -3.68 -5.87 23.07
CA ASP A 34 -3.72 -6.71 21.88
C ASP A 34 -2.74 -6.26 20.79
N VAL A 35 -2.58 -7.10 19.74
CA VAL A 35 -1.77 -6.79 18.54
C VAL A 35 -2.56 -6.08 17.45
N PHE A 36 -3.86 -5.90 17.62
CA PHE A 36 -4.77 -5.36 16.59
C PHE A 36 -4.76 -3.83 16.51
N TRP A 37 -4.00 -3.15 17.35
CA TRP A 37 -4.02 -1.69 17.45
C TRP A 37 -3.85 -0.99 16.10
N GLY A 38 -2.90 -1.42 15.28
CA GLY A 38 -2.65 -0.84 13.96
C GLY A 38 -3.83 -1.04 13.01
N MET A 39 -4.36 -2.25 12.96
CA MET A 39 -5.54 -2.59 12.15
C MET A 39 -6.79 -1.83 12.61
N ASN A 40 -7.00 -1.72 13.93
CA ASN A 40 -8.10 -0.94 14.49
C ASN A 40 -7.97 0.55 14.15
N LYS A 41 -6.75 1.10 14.09
CA LYS A 41 -6.53 2.47 13.64
C LYS A 41 -6.85 2.63 12.16
N LEU A 42 -6.45 1.68 11.31
CA LEU A 42 -6.84 1.70 9.92
C LEU A 42 -8.36 1.69 9.75
N TYR A 43 -9.04 0.77 10.45
CA TYR A 43 -10.52 0.71 10.44
C TYR A 43 -11.14 2.07 10.78
N LEU A 44 -10.72 2.69 11.88
CA LEU A 44 -11.25 3.99 12.31
C LEU A 44 -10.97 5.11 11.30
N LEU A 45 -9.82 5.11 10.64
CA LEU A 45 -9.48 6.07 9.59
C LEU A 45 -10.36 5.89 8.35
N MET A 46 -10.62 4.63 7.96
CA MET A 46 -11.51 4.31 6.85
C MET A 46 -12.95 4.70 7.17
N GLU A 47 -13.46 4.37 8.37
CA GLU A 47 -14.81 4.77 8.82
C GLU A 47 -14.99 6.29 8.85
N LYS A 48 -13.98 7.06 9.26
CA LYS A 48 -14.05 8.53 9.23
C LYS A 48 -14.12 9.10 7.82
N GLN A 49 -13.71 8.35 6.82
CA GLN A 49 -13.75 8.70 5.41
C GLN A 49 -14.89 7.98 4.66
N HIS A 50 -15.79 7.27 5.35
CA HIS A 50 -16.85 6.44 4.75
C HIS A 50 -17.66 7.20 3.68
N ASN A 51 -17.95 8.48 3.90
CA ASN A 51 -18.69 9.31 2.94
C ASN A 51 -17.95 9.54 1.61
N ARG A 52 -16.66 9.19 1.54
CA ARG A 52 -15.81 9.34 0.34
C ARG A 52 -15.65 8.05 -0.46
N GLY A 53 -16.38 6.98 -0.12
CA GLY A 53 -16.28 5.72 -0.86
C GLY A 53 -17.39 4.76 -0.48
N GLN A 54 -18.46 4.76 -1.25
CA GLN A 54 -19.62 3.89 -0.99
C GLN A 54 -19.75 2.74 -2.00
N GLU A 55 -18.83 2.60 -2.95
CA GLU A 55 -18.91 1.56 -3.99
C GLU A 55 -17.95 0.40 -3.76
N GLY A 56 -17.00 0.59 -2.90
CA GLY A 56 -16.05 -0.45 -2.55
C GLY A 56 -14.90 0.07 -1.70
N ALA A 57 -14.22 -0.87 -1.10
CA ALA A 57 -13.06 -0.60 -0.26
C ALA A 57 -11.99 -1.68 -0.44
N GLY A 58 -10.80 -1.40 0.07
CA GLY A 58 -9.73 -2.39 0.14
C GLY A 58 -8.73 -2.04 1.21
N MET A 59 -8.06 -3.06 1.69
CA MET A 59 -6.92 -2.91 2.60
C MET A 59 -5.75 -3.77 2.18
N ALA A 60 -4.56 -3.34 2.57
CA ALA A 60 -3.35 -4.16 2.54
C ALA A 60 -2.60 -4.02 3.86
N SER A 61 -1.85 -5.05 4.23
CA SER A 61 -0.93 -5.01 5.36
C SER A 61 0.38 -5.70 5.02
N VAL A 62 1.46 -5.27 5.66
CA VAL A 62 2.77 -5.89 5.54
C VAL A 62 3.31 -6.21 6.93
N LYS A 63 3.79 -7.44 7.07
CA LYS A 63 4.47 -7.99 8.23
C LYS A 63 5.97 -7.90 7.99
N LEU A 64 6.71 -7.21 8.86
CA LEU A 64 8.14 -6.99 8.65
C LEU A 64 8.99 -8.21 9.01
N ASN A 65 8.63 -8.93 10.07
CA ASN A 65 9.43 -10.01 10.63
C ASN A 65 8.99 -11.41 10.18
N ALA A 66 8.36 -11.53 8.99
CA ALA A 66 8.00 -12.83 8.44
C ALA A 66 9.24 -13.60 7.99
N ARG A 67 9.24 -14.92 8.25
CA ARG A 67 10.31 -15.84 7.84
C ARG A 67 10.10 -16.28 6.38
N PRO A 68 11.16 -16.73 5.70
CA PRO A 68 11.01 -17.38 4.40
C PRO A 68 10.04 -18.55 4.48
N GLY A 69 9.04 -18.56 3.59
CA GLY A 69 7.94 -19.54 3.58
C GLY A 69 6.65 -19.07 4.23
N GLU A 70 6.67 -17.93 4.93
CA GLU A 70 5.47 -17.30 5.49
C GLU A 70 4.97 -16.18 4.59
N GLU A 71 3.63 -16.03 4.52
CA GLU A 71 3.03 -14.87 3.84
C GLU A 71 3.24 -13.61 4.70
N TYR A 72 3.62 -12.52 4.08
CA TYR A 72 3.95 -11.26 4.76
C TYR A 72 3.24 -10.04 4.18
N ILE A 73 2.62 -10.16 2.99
CA ILE A 73 1.87 -9.09 2.35
C ILE A 73 0.45 -9.56 2.06
N PHE A 74 -0.50 -8.99 2.76
CA PHE A 74 -1.89 -9.36 2.71
C PHE A 74 -2.71 -8.27 2.03
N ARG A 75 -3.77 -8.67 1.34
CA ARG A 75 -4.71 -7.75 0.71
C ARG A 75 -6.11 -8.33 0.74
N GLU A 76 -7.09 -7.48 1.10
CA GLU A 76 -8.52 -7.79 1.03
C GLU A 76 -9.27 -6.64 0.35
N ARG A 77 -10.33 -6.95 -0.40
CA ARG A 77 -11.14 -5.97 -1.13
C ARG A 77 -12.59 -6.42 -1.16
N ALA A 78 -13.52 -5.47 -1.08
CA ALA A 78 -14.95 -5.72 -1.18
C ALA A 78 -15.65 -4.62 -1.94
N GLU A 79 -16.76 -4.96 -2.60
CA GLU A 79 -17.64 -4.04 -3.32
C GLU A 79 -18.88 -3.70 -2.51
N GLY A 80 -19.47 -2.55 -2.80
CA GLY A 80 -20.74 -2.12 -2.20
C GLY A 80 -20.58 -1.23 -0.98
N THR A 81 -21.71 -0.76 -0.48
CA THR A 81 -21.79 0.21 0.62
C THR A 81 -21.31 -0.35 1.98
N GLY A 82 -21.35 -1.68 2.16
CA GLY A 82 -20.86 -2.38 3.34
C GLY A 82 -19.39 -2.82 3.25
N ALA A 83 -18.66 -2.41 2.22
CA ALA A 83 -17.34 -2.94 1.89
C ALA A 83 -16.32 -2.87 3.04
N ILE A 84 -16.35 -1.83 3.88
CA ILE A 84 -15.46 -1.74 5.06
C ILE A 84 -15.75 -2.91 6.00
N GLN A 85 -17.00 -3.11 6.38
CA GLN A 85 -17.41 -4.18 7.29
C GLN A 85 -17.10 -5.56 6.70
N ASP A 86 -17.32 -5.74 5.39
CA ASP A 86 -17.05 -6.98 4.68
C ASP A 86 -15.57 -7.36 4.70
N ILE A 87 -14.68 -6.38 4.46
CA ILE A 87 -13.23 -6.55 4.53
C ILE A 87 -12.81 -6.98 5.92
N PHE A 88 -13.19 -6.22 6.96
CA PHE A 88 -12.75 -6.52 8.32
C PHE A 88 -13.38 -7.82 8.83
N SER A 89 -14.59 -8.17 8.38
CA SER A 89 -15.20 -9.49 8.65
C SER A 89 -14.42 -10.62 7.96
N ALA A 90 -13.94 -10.42 6.73
CA ALA A 90 -13.10 -11.38 6.04
C ALA A 90 -11.75 -11.57 6.75
N VAL A 91 -11.12 -10.49 7.19
CA VAL A 91 -9.90 -10.51 7.99
C VAL A 91 -10.11 -11.28 9.31
N HIS A 92 -11.18 -11.00 10.03
CA HIS A 92 -11.51 -11.74 11.27
C HIS A 92 -11.75 -13.23 11.02
N ARG A 93 -12.42 -13.58 9.92
CA ARG A 93 -12.58 -14.99 9.54
C ARG A 93 -11.25 -15.67 9.27
N ALA A 94 -10.34 -15.00 8.55
CA ALA A 94 -9.01 -15.55 8.26
C ALA A 94 -8.20 -15.77 9.54
N ILE A 95 -8.24 -14.84 10.49
CA ILE A 95 -7.59 -14.96 11.79
C ILE A 95 -8.19 -16.11 12.62
N THR A 96 -9.53 -16.21 12.65
CA THR A 96 -10.25 -17.26 13.38
C THR A 96 -9.92 -18.63 12.80
N GLU A 97 -9.88 -18.75 11.48
CA GLU A 97 -9.54 -20.00 10.80
C GLU A 97 -8.07 -20.39 11.04
N CYS A 98 -7.15 -19.43 11.03
CA CYS A 98 -5.76 -19.67 11.37
C CYS A 98 -5.64 -20.26 12.79
N ARG A 99 -6.28 -19.66 13.78
CA ARG A 99 -6.30 -20.17 15.16
C ARG A 99 -7.02 -21.50 15.31
N ARG A 100 -8.01 -21.79 14.47
CA ARG A 100 -8.68 -23.10 14.46
C ARG A 100 -7.75 -24.22 13.98
N ILE A 101 -6.92 -23.92 12.98
CA ILE A 101 -5.94 -24.88 12.42
C ILE A 101 -4.76 -25.02 13.37
N GLU A 102 -4.24 -23.93 13.89
CA GLU A 102 -3.07 -23.84 14.76
C GLU A 102 -3.41 -23.00 16.02
N PRO A 103 -3.97 -23.65 17.08
CA PRO A 103 -4.42 -22.94 18.28
C PRO A 103 -3.32 -22.16 19.02
N GLU A 104 -2.08 -22.62 18.93
CA GLU A 104 -0.90 -22.04 19.61
C GLU A 104 -0.14 -21.04 18.73
N VAL A 105 -0.69 -20.66 17.55
CA VAL A 105 -0.04 -19.68 16.67
C VAL A 105 0.18 -18.36 17.42
N PRO A 106 1.41 -17.83 17.42
CA PRO A 106 1.67 -16.52 18.01
C PRO A 106 0.82 -15.42 17.37
N ASP A 107 0.34 -14.49 18.18
CA ASP A 107 -0.48 -13.38 17.69
C ASP A 107 0.20 -12.58 16.56
N GLU A 108 1.52 -12.46 16.61
CA GLU A 108 2.34 -11.77 15.62
C GLU A 108 2.42 -12.52 14.27
N GLU A 109 2.10 -13.82 14.25
CA GLU A 109 2.09 -14.65 13.05
C GLU A 109 0.71 -14.72 12.38
N LEU A 110 -0.33 -14.19 13.02
CA LEU A 110 -1.69 -14.16 12.49
C LEU A 110 -1.77 -13.45 11.13
N PRO A 111 -2.61 -13.90 10.21
CA PRO A 111 -2.81 -13.24 8.92
C PRO A 111 -3.28 -11.80 9.10
N PHE A 112 -2.86 -10.91 8.21
CA PHE A 112 -3.13 -9.46 8.21
C PHE A 112 -2.55 -8.68 9.40
N ILE A 113 -1.97 -9.33 10.41
CA ILE A 113 -1.29 -8.64 11.50
C ILE A 113 0.13 -8.29 11.08
N GLY A 114 0.49 -7.03 11.22
CA GLY A 114 1.79 -6.50 10.80
C GLY A 114 2.03 -5.09 11.31
N GLU A 115 3.07 -4.46 10.81
CA GLU A 115 3.47 -3.12 11.24
C GLU A 115 3.03 -2.03 10.25
N MET A 116 2.59 -2.41 9.05
CA MET A 116 2.15 -1.47 8.03
C MET A 116 0.76 -1.83 7.52
N TYR A 117 -0.06 -0.79 7.38
CA TYR A 117 -1.43 -0.93 6.90
C TYR A 117 -1.76 0.18 5.91
N MET A 118 -2.52 -0.17 4.88
CA MET A 118 -3.06 0.77 3.89
C MET A 118 -4.52 0.44 3.65
N GLY A 119 -5.37 1.47 3.62
CA GLY A 119 -6.79 1.37 3.30
C GLY A 119 -7.16 2.31 2.18
N HIS A 120 -8.14 1.91 1.39
CA HIS A 120 -8.67 2.69 0.29
C HIS A 120 -10.18 2.57 0.23
N LEU A 121 -10.85 3.69 -0.02
CA LEU A 121 -12.29 3.78 -0.26
C LEU A 121 -12.52 4.30 -1.67
N ARG A 122 -13.36 3.61 -2.42
CA ARG A 122 -13.68 3.96 -3.79
C ARG A 122 -15.05 4.60 -3.91
N TYR A 123 -15.09 5.70 -4.65
CA TYR A 123 -16.30 6.27 -5.23
C TYR A 123 -16.14 6.25 -6.76
N SER A 124 -17.05 5.61 -7.49
CA SER A 124 -16.94 5.52 -8.96
C SER A 124 -17.56 6.75 -9.63
N THR A 125 -16.75 7.42 -10.40
CA THR A 125 -17.20 8.53 -11.25
C THR A 125 -17.31 8.14 -12.73
N THR A 126 -16.82 6.98 -13.15
CA THR A 126 -16.59 6.66 -14.58
C THR A 126 -17.05 5.28 -15.04
N GLY A 127 -18.10 4.72 -14.49
CA GLY A 127 -18.77 3.53 -15.06
C GLY A 127 -17.98 2.22 -15.14
N ARG A 128 -16.69 2.18 -14.77
CA ARG A 128 -15.94 0.93 -14.64
C ARG A 128 -16.06 0.42 -13.21
N SER A 129 -16.89 -0.59 -13.01
CA SER A 129 -17.10 -1.27 -11.72
C SER A 129 -16.42 -2.63 -11.70
N GLY A 130 -16.30 -3.20 -10.51
CA GLY A 130 -15.78 -4.54 -10.29
C GLY A 130 -14.53 -4.56 -9.41
N ILE A 131 -14.36 -5.66 -8.68
CA ILE A 131 -13.27 -5.88 -7.73
C ILE A 131 -11.88 -5.71 -8.36
N SER A 132 -11.76 -5.89 -9.68
CA SER A 132 -10.52 -5.70 -10.43
C SER A 132 -10.01 -4.27 -10.42
N TYR A 133 -10.89 -3.28 -10.18
CA TYR A 133 -10.57 -1.86 -10.14
C TYR A 133 -10.46 -1.31 -8.72
N LEU A 134 -10.65 -2.14 -7.70
CA LEU A 134 -10.52 -1.72 -6.32
C LEU A 134 -9.05 -1.74 -5.87
N HIS A 135 -8.63 -0.64 -5.26
CA HIS A 135 -7.34 -0.57 -4.58
C HIS A 135 -7.40 -1.27 -3.21
N PRO A 136 -6.26 -1.67 -2.65
CA PRO A 136 -4.91 -1.56 -3.18
C PRO A 136 -4.66 -2.54 -4.33
N PHE A 137 -3.92 -2.10 -5.35
CA PHE A 137 -3.30 -3.03 -6.29
C PHE A 137 -2.04 -3.63 -5.66
N LEU A 138 -1.71 -4.86 -6.04
CA LEU A 138 -0.58 -5.59 -5.50
C LEU A 138 0.20 -6.24 -6.63
N ARG A 139 1.48 -5.88 -6.75
CA ARG A 139 2.47 -6.54 -7.55
C ARG A 139 3.25 -7.51 -6.68
N ARG A 140 3.28 -8.78 -7.07
CA ARG A 140 3.97 -9.85 -6.34
C ARG A 140 5.20 -10.33 -7.08
N ASN A 141 6.25 -10.60 -6.32
CA ASN A 141 7.50 -11.19 -6.76
C ASN A 141 8.06 -12.09 -5.66
N ASN A 142 8.97 -13.00 -5.99
CA ASN A 142 9.65 -13.84 -4.99
C ASN A 142 10.67 -13.05 -4.12
N TRP A 143 11.11 -11.90 -4.58
CA TRP A 143 11.92 -10.98 -3.79
C TRP A 143 11.02 -10.03 -3.01
N ARG A 144 11.18 -9.97 -1.68
CA ARG A 144 10.40 -9.03 -0.85
C ARG A 144 10.53 -7.59 -1.33
N SER A 145 11.76 -7.19 -1.61
CA SER A 145 12.11 -5.86 -2.12
C SER A 145 11.44 -5.47 -3.45
N ARG A 146 10.92 -6.44 -4.22
CA ARG A 146 10.20 -6.21 -5.49
C ARG A 146 8.67 -6.27 -5.35
N ASN A 147 8.17 -6.51 -4.15
CA ASN A 147 6.72 -6.49 -3.89
C ASN A 147 6.26 -5.08 -3.57
N LEU A 148 5.23 -4.65 -4.25
CA LEU A 148 4.66 -3.31 -4.10
C LEU A 148 3.14 -3.39 -4.06
N SER A 149 2.56 -2.82 -3.01
CA SER A 149 1.13 -2.54 -2.92
C SER A 149 0.89 -1.05 -3.07
N LEU A 150 -0.05 -0.66 -3.93
CA LEU A 150 -0.30 0.72 -4.30
C LEU A 150 -1.78 1.07 -4.19
N ALA A 151 -2.08 2.20 -3.60
CA ALA A 151 -3.39 2.84 -3.63
C ALA A 151 -3.23 4.34 -3.90
N GLY A 152 -4.23 4.95 -4.52
CA GLY A 152 -4.14 6.37 -4.82
C GLY A 152 -5.43 6.97 -5.30
N ASN A 153 -5.48 8.28 -5.26
CA ASN A 153 -6.47 9.12 -5.91
C ASN A 153 -5.78 9.82 -7.08
N PHE A 154 -6.11 9.39 -8.29
CA PHE A 154 -5.46 9.86 -9.51
C PHE A 154 -6.44 10.58 -10.42
N ASN A 155 -5.93 11.58 -11.10
CA ASN A 155 -6.53 12.18 -12.28
C ASN A 155 -5.38 12.65 -13.19
N LEU A 156 -4.70 11.67 -13.79
CA LEU A 156 -3.59 11.93 -14.73
C LEU A 156 -4.16 12.21 -16.11
N THR A 157 -3.61 13.22 -16.77
CA THR A 157 -4.02 13.63 -18.13
C THR A 157 -3.30 12.86 -19.22
N ASN A 158 -2.14 12.26 -18.89
CA ASN A 158 -1.22 11.64 -19.84
C ASN A 158 -0.97 10.15 -19.59
N VAL A 159 -1.97 9.41 -19.13
CA VAL A 159 -1.86 7.96 -18.83
C VAL A 159 -1.40 7.15 -20.03
N ASP A 160 -1.86 7.49 -21.24
CA ASP A 160 -1.49 6.80 -22.46
C ASP A 160 0.00 6.96 -22.81
N GLU A 161 0.58 8.12 -22.53
CA GLU A 161 2.02 8.36 -22.71
C GLU A 161 2.86 7.52 -21.72
N ILE A 162 2.39 7.39 -20.49
CA ILE A 162 3.03 6.55 -19.46
C ILE A 162 2.92 5.07 -19.87
N LEU A 163 1.76 4.65 -20.36
CA LEU A 163 1.56 3.29 -20.88
C LEU A 163 2.53 3.00 -22.02
N GLN A 164 2.63 3.89 -23.01
CA GLN A 164 3.55 3.74 -24.11
C GLN A 164 5.01 3.65 -23.62
N TYR A 165 5.40 4.51 -22.67
CA TYR A 165 6.75 4.50 -22.07
C TYR A 165 7.12 3.14 -21.49
N ILE A 166 6.23 2.46 -20.75
CA ILE A 166 6.53 1.16 -20.15
C ILE A 166 6.45 0.02 -21.19
N VAL A 167 5.57 0.11 -22.20
CA VAL A 167 5.50 -0.86 -23.29
C VAL A 167 6.78 -0.83 -24.14
N GLU A 168 7.31 0.34 -24.48
CA GLU A 168 8.58 0.49 -25.19
C GLU A 168 9.78 -0.12 -24.43
N ARG A 169 9.64 -0.33 -23.12
CA ARG A 169 10.63 -0.98 -22.25
C ARG A 169 10.35 -2.47 -22.01
N GLY A 170 9.48 -3.05 -22.85
CA GLY A 170 9.17 -4.48 -22.83
C GLY A 170 8.17 -4.90 -21.76
N GLN A 171 7.53 -3.94 -21.05
CA GLN A 171 6.47 -4.27 -20.11
C GLN A 171 5.16 -4.56 -20.83
N HIS A 172 4.32 -5.41 -20.24
CA HIS A 172 3.02 -5.75 -20.81
C HIS A 172 1.91 -5.59 -19.74
N PRO A 173 1.46 -4.35 -19.46
CA PRO A 173 0.38 -4.10 -18.50
C PRO A 173 -0.90 -4.82 -18.92
N ARG A 174 -1.55 -5.49 -17.96
CA ARG A 174 -2.77 -6.27 -18.21
C ARG A 174 -4.05 -5.43 -18.14
N HIS A 175 -3.95 -4.22 -17.61
CA HIS A 175 -5.04 -3.26 -17.49
C HIS A 175 -4.55 -1.86 -17.86
N ASN A 176 -5.46 -1.05 -18.36
CA ASN A 176 -5.21 0.35 -18.71
C ASN A 176 -5.76 1.34 -17.67
N ALA A 177 -6.00 0.90 -16.42
CA ALA A 177 -6.36 1.78 -15.33
C ALA A 177 -5.13 2.57 -14.86
N ASP A 178 -5.29 3.85 -14.61
CA ASP A 178 -4.22 4.78 -14.19
C ASP A 178 -3.34 4.19 -13.10
N THR A 179 -3.97 3.76 -11.99
CA THR A 179 -3.24 3.19 -10.85
C THR A 179 -2.48 1.92 -11.22
N PHE A 180 -3.02 1.11 -12.12
CA PHE A 180 -2.33 -0.11 -12.56
C PHE A 180 -1.11 0.22 -13.42
N ILE A 181 -1.23 1.19 -14.32
CA ILE A 181 -0.12 1.67 -15.14
C ILE A 181 0.99 2.26 -14.27
N ILE A 182 0.62 3.06 -13.26
CA ILE A 182 1.57 3.59 -12.28
C ILE A 182 2.23 2.48 -11.46
N LEU A 183 1.46 1.48 -11.01
CA LEU A 183 2.03 0.31 -10.32
C LEU A 183 3.08 -0.40 -11.16
N GLU A 184 2.81 -0.62 -12.44
CA GLU A 184 3.75 -1.31 -13.34
C GLU A 184 4.96 -0.43 -13.66
N GLN A 185 4.80 0.89 -13.80
CA GLN A 185 5.91 1.81 -13.97
C GLN A 185 6.84 1.82 -12.75
N LEU A 186 6.27 1.98 -11.56
CA LEU A 186 7.04 1.95 -10.31
C LEU A 186 7.68 0.57 -10.10
N GLY A 187 6.94 -0.50 -10.42
CA GLY A 187 7.46 -1.88 -10.36
C GLY A 187 8.64 -2.12 -11.30
N TYR A 188 8.59 -1.55 -12.50
CA TYR A 188 9.70 -1.61 -13.45
C TYR A 188 10.95 -0.90 -12.90
N LEU A 189 10.81 0.32 -12.38
CA LEU A 189 11.93 1.07 -11.80
C LEU A 189 12.49 0.36 -10.55
N LEU A 190 11.60 -0.18 -9.71
CA LEU A 190 11.99 -0.96 -8.54
C LEU A 190 12.77 -2.22 -8.92
N ASP A 191 12.34 -2.95 -9.96
CA ASP A 191 13.06 -4.11 -10.47
C ASP A 191 14.47 -3.75 -10.94
N TYR A 192 14.59 -2.62 -11.63
CA TYR A 192 15.87 -2.13 -12.13
C TYR A 192 16.82 -1.77 -10.98
N GLU A 193 16.34 -1.04 -9.98
CA GLU A 193 17.10 -0.66 -8.79
C GLU A 193 17.55 -1.90 -8.00
N VAL A 194 16.64 -2.83 -7.72
CA VAL A 194 16.98 -4.09 -7.02
C VAL A 194 18.01 -4.90 -7.80
N GLU A 195 17.91 -4.97 -9.13
CA GLU A 195 18.90 -5.67 -9.95
C GLU A 195 20.26 -4.99 -9.91
N HIS A 196 20.30 -3.66 -9.90
CA HIS A 196 21.53 -2.88 -9.76
C HIS A 196 22.21 -3.16 -8.41
N LEU A 197 21.48 -3.07 -7.32
CA LEU A 197 21.96 -3.35 -5.96
C LEU A 197 22.41 -4.81 -5.83
N TYR A 198 21.67 -5.76 -6.39
CA TYR A 198 22.06 -7.18 -6.40
C TYR A 198 23.41 -7.39 -7.06
N ARG A 199 23.65 -6.80 -8.23
CA ARG A 199 24.94 -6.94 -8.94
C ARG A 199 26.08 -6.33 -8.15
N ARG A 200 25.86 -5.17 -7.54
CA ARG A 200 26.83 -4.50 -6.68
C ARG A 200 27.20 -5.36 -5.49
N PHE A 201 26.23 -5.80 -4.69
CA PHE A 201 26.48 -6.57 -3.49
C PHE A 201 27.00 -8.00 -3.77
N LYS A 202 26.61 -8.59 -4.90
CA LYS A 202 27.19 -9.84 -5.38
C LYS A 202 28.70 -9.70 -5.67
N ALA A 203 29.12 -8.59 -6.28
CA ALA A 203 30.53 -8.30 -6.51
C ALA A 203 31.30 -8.07 -5.20
N GLU A 204 30.62 -7.60 -4.15
CA GLU A 204 31.14 -7.45 -2.79
C GLU A 204 31.16 -8.79 -2.01
N GLY A 205 30.63 -9.88 -2.59
CA GLY A 205 30.65 -11.23 -2.02
C GLY A 205 29.44 -11.57 -1.12
N LEU A 206 28.40 -10.74 -1.08
CA LEU A 206 27.21 -11.03 -0.30
C LEU A 206 26.36 -12.14 -0.94
N ALA A 207 25.67 -12.92 -0.10
CA ALA A 207 24.76 -13.98 -0.53
C ALA A 207 23.68 -14.25 0.54
N GLY A 208 22.61 -14.96 0.15
CA GLY A 208 21.54 -15.40 1.07
C GLY A 208 20.83 -14.23 1.74
N GLN A 209 20.58 -14.35 3.05
CA GLN A 209 19.84 -13.32 3.80
C GLN A 209 20.59 -11.99 3.85
N ALA A 210 21.92 -12.00 4.02
CA ALA A 210 22.74 -10.78 4.02
C ALA A 210 22.63 -9.98 2.72
N MET A 211 22.45 -10.66 1.57
CA MET A 211 22.14 -10.01 0.29
C MET A 211 20.80 -9.32 0.31
N ASN A 212 19.76 -9.99 0.84
CA ASN A 212 18.41 -9.43 0.92
C ASN A 212 18.39 -8.20 1.83
N ASP A 213 18.98 -8.30 3.02
CA ASP A 213 19.03 -7.22 3.99
C ASP A 213 19.77 -6.00 3.42
N ALA A 214 20.92 -6.21 2.76
CA ALA A 214 21.66 -5.13 2.12
C ALA A 214 20.87 -4.45 0.98
N ILE A 215 20.10 -5.20 0.19
CA ILE A 215 19.24 -4.63 -0.84
C ILE A 215 18.12 -3.82 -0.19
N GLU A 216 17.41 -4.39 0.79
CA GLU A 216 16.29 -3.74 1.48
C GLU A 216 16.72 -2.43 2.16
N GLU A 217 17.91 -2.36 2.73
CA GLU A 217 18.47 -1.17 3.37
C GLU A 217 18.94 -0.08 2.39
N ASN A 218 19.18 -0.43 1.13
CA ASN A 218 19.78 0.48 0.15
C ASN A 218 18.86 0.86 -1.02
N ILE A 219 17.60 0.42 -1.05
CA ILE A 219 16.63 0.87 -2.05
C ILE A 219 16.34 2.36 -1.85
N ASP A 220 16.57 3.15 -2.89
CA ASP A 220 16.23 4.58 -2.91
C ASP A 220 14.83 4.81 -3.49
N ILE A 221 13.82 4.68 -2.63
CA ILE A 221 12.41 4.91 -3.00
C ILE A 221 12.16 6.36 -3.41
N GLU A 222 12.85 7.32 -2.80
CA GLU A 222 12.70 8.72 -3.15
C GLU A 222 13.14 8.97 -4.60
N HIS A 223 14.30 8.43 -4.99
CA HIS A 223 14.78 8.51 -6.37
C HIS A 223 13.81 7.82 -7.36
N ILE A 224 13.31 6.65 -7.05
CA ILE A 224 12.32 5.93 -7.88
C ILE A 224 11.06 6.78 -8.09
N LEU A 225 10.53 7.38 -7.03
CA LEU A 225 9.35 8.25 -7.11
C LEU A 225 9.62 9.52 -7.92
N GLN A 226 10.78 10.14 -7.78
CA GLN A 226 11.19 11.31 -8.54
C GLN A 226 11.33 10.99 -10.03
N GLU A 227 11.97 9.87 -10.38
CA GLU A 227 12.12 9.45 -11.77
C GLU A 227 10.76 9.14 -12.42
N ALA A 228 9.90 8.39 -11.72
CA ALA A 228 8.58 8.06 -12.22
C ALA A 228 7.72 9.31 -12.43
N SER A 229 7.64 10.18 -11.41
CA SER A 229 6.76 11.34 -11.40
C SER A 229 7.18 12.46 -12.34
N ALA A 230 8.42 12.48 -12.79
CA ALA A 230 8.90 13.43 -13.80
C ALA A 230 8.11 13.33 -15.13
N ARG A 231 7.34 12.23 -15.31
CA ARG A 231 6.48 11.98 -16.48
C ARG A 231 5.00 12.13 -16.20
N TRP A 232 4.60 12.40 -14.95
CA TRP A 232 3.18 12.46 -14.60
C TRP A 232 2.64 13.87 -14.72
N ASP A 233 1.54 14.01 -15.42
CA ASP A 233 0.78 15.25 -15.51
C ASP A 233 -0.61 15.06 -14.91
N GLY A 234 -1.03 16.00 -14.05
CA GLY A 234 -2.33 15.96 -13.38
C GLY A 234 -2.26 16.00 -11.85
N GLY A 235 -3.41 15.78 -11.22
CA GLY A 235 -3.55 15.77 -9.76
C GLY A 235 -3.54 14.36 -9.19
N TYR A 236 -2.70 14.09 -8.19
CA TYR A 236 -2.63 12.77 -7.56
C TYR A 236 -2.18 12.81 -6.10
N VAL A 237 -2.65 11.83 -5.35
CA VAL A 237 -2.08 11.37 -4.07
C VAL A 237 -1.95 9.87 -4.13
N ILE A 238 -0.75 9.37 -3.88
CA ILE A 238 -0.39 7.97 -3.97
C ILE A 238 0.16 7.52 -2.64
N THR A 239 -0.18 6.30 -2.26
CA THR A 239 0.39 5.61 -1.11
C THR A 239 0.89 4.24 -1.53
N GLY A 240 2.03 3.83 -1.00
CA GLY A 240 2.63 2.54 -1.30
C GLY A 240 3.22 1.85 -0.10
N LEU A 241 3.14 0.51 -0.12
CA LEU A 241 3.79 -0.39 0.81
C LEU A 241 4.71 -1.31 0.02
N LEU A 242 5.99 -1.33 0.39
CA LEU A 242 6.93 -2.32 -0.13
C LEU A 242 7.00 -3.54 0.79
N GLY A 243 7.30 -4.69 0.21
CA GLY A 243 7.54 -5.90 0.97
C GLY A 243 8.78 -5.82 1.87
N SER A 244 9.76 -4.97 1.53
CA SER A 244 10.94 -4.64 2.33
C SER A 244 10.63 -3.89 3.63
N GLY A 245 9.47 -3.24 3.72
CA GLY A 245 9.10 -2.46 4.91
C GLY A 245 9.10 -0.95 4.70
N ASP A 246 9.35 -0.50 3.48
CA ASP A 246 9.19 0.90 3.13
C ASP A 246 7.73 1.26 2.93
N LEU A 247 7.41 2.48 3.33
CA LEU A 247 6.08 3.04 3.20
C LEU A 247 6.21 4.48 2.74
N PHE A 248 5.47 4.83 1.70
CA PHE A 248 5.49 6.18 1.19
C PHE A 248 4.10 6.77 0.97
N ALA A 249 4.01 8.08 1.11
CA ALA A 249 2.89 8.89 0.63
C ALA A 249 3.46 10.00 -0.24
N PHE A 250 2.93 10.12 -1.44
CA PHE A 250 3.43 11.04 -2.45
C PHE A 250 2.28 11.76 -3.12
N ARG A 251 2.42 13.05 -3.37
CA ARG A 251 1.36 13.83 -4.02
C ARG A 251 1.91 14.73 -5.12
N ASP A 252 1.03 15.19 -5.99
CA ASP A 252 1.36 16.11 -7.07
C ASP A 252 2.02 17.39 -6.56
N PRO A 253 2.97 17.98 -7.34
CA PRO A 253 3.74 19.16 -6.91
C PRO A 253 2.89 20.42 -6.75
N HIS A 254 1.71 20.46 -7.35
CA HIS A 254 0.78 21.60 -7.27
C HIS A 254 -0.20 21.49 -6.10
N GLY A 255 -0.23 20.33 -5.43
CA GLY A 255 -1.11 20.10 -4.30
C GLY A 255 -2.59 20.06 -4.66
N ILE A 256 -2.92 19.64 -5.88
CA ILE A 256 -4.30 19.53 -6.38
C ILE A 256 -5.12 18.57 -5.51
N ARG A 257 -4.51 17.47 -5.09
CA ARG A 257 -5.16 16.52 -4.16
C ARG A 257 -4.70 16.77 -2.73
N PRO A 258 -5.62 16.88 -1.75
CA PRO A 258 -5.26 17.07 -0.34
C PRO A 258 -4.67 15.78 0.25
N ALA A 259 -3.66 15.95 1.10
CA ALA A 259 -3.12 14.89 1.92
C ALA A 259 -2.80 15.44 3.31
N PHE A 260 -3.05 14.64 4.34
CA PHE A 260 -2.76 14.97 5.73
C PHE A 260 -1.81 13.92 6.30
N TYR A 261 -0.81 14.38 6.99
CA TYR A 261 0.19 13.56 7.64
C TYR A 261 0.23 13.88 9.13
N TYR A 262 0.27 12.83 9.94
CA TYR A 262 0.42 12.94 11.38
C TYR A 262 1.49 11.98 11.90
N ALA A 263 2.46 12.48 12.64
CA ALA A 263 3.45 11.69 13.34
C ALA A 263 3.40 12.02 14.83
N ARG A 264 3.35 11.01 15.68
CA ARG A 264 3.44 11.14 17.12
C ARG A 264 4.79 10.60 17.61
N ASP A 265 5.51 11.44 18.39
CA ASP A 265 6.80 11.10 19.03
C ASP A 265 7.92 10.73 18.04
N ARG A 266 7.90 11.26 16.80
CA ARG A 266 8.78 10.85 15.69
C ARG A 266 8.83 9.32 15.51
N LYS A 267 7.84 8.58 16.01
CA LYS A 267 7.84 7.12 16.13
C LYS A 267 6.53 6.46 15.77
N SER A 268 5.58 7.20 15.22
CA SER A 268 4.33 6.64 14.66
C SER A 268 3.78 7.61 13.64
N VAL A 269 3.54 7.13 12.44
CA VAL A 269 2.87 7.84 11.36
C VAL A 269 1.48 7.25 11.19
N VAL A 270 0.48 8.08 11.24
CA VAL A 270 -0.91 7.68 11.00
C VAL A 270 -1.51 8.56 9.90
#